data_a3363f355105c5d509c08c67d1160021
#
_entry.id   a3363f355105c5d509c08c67d1160021
#
_cell.length_a   1.000
_cell.length_b   1.000
_cell.length_c   1.000
_cell.angle_alpha   90.00
_cell.angle_beta   90.00
_cell.angle_gamma   90.00
#
_symmetry.space_group_name_H-M   'P 1'
#
loop_
_entity.id
_entity.type
_entity.pdbx_description
1 polymer ?
#
loop_
_entity_poly.entity_id
_entity_poly.type
_entity_poly.pdbx_seq_one_letter_code
_entity_poly.pdbx_strand_id
1 'polypeptide(L)'
;MIALSELSWIHNRRKPDGEKFSVLTTRKLIIAYRNAIREAFGEEAAILETLRYSPARADDFKAHQIETREARHRDQRPLDAEEHVESALLLLGHAVKMRWSTPAAIAGLCALTGRRPYEVTCTGRFVPVAGNRHEIIFSGQAKTRDDERAAAPFTIPVLGDRELILEAIEMLRGKIDVDMDNKTFSQRYAKEIGLQSKKAFKDAEGNPLKPSDLRDAYAIIAYEEFAPKKVSSVQFMNDILGHKSEYLDTTLYYISFYLVK
;
A
#
# COMPACT_ATOMS: atom_id res chain seq x y z
N MET A 1 -12.70 -37.55 -2.48
CA MET A 1 -11.82 -37.68 -3.65
C MET A 1 -11.69 -36.36 -4.44
N ILE A 2 -12.78 -35.71 -4.85
CA ILE A 2 -12.76 -34.49 -5.68
C ILE A 2 -11.93 -33.35 -5.05
N ALA A 3 -12.09 -33.07 -3.76
CA ALA A 3 -11.38 -31.97 -3.09
C ALA A 3 -9.86 -32.18 -3.03
N LEU A 4 -9.37 -33.42 -2.91
CA LEU A 4 -7.94 -33.73 -2.93
C LEU A 4 -7.36 -33.60 -4.34
N SER A 5 -8.14 -33.95 -5.37
CA SER A 5 -7.73 -33.75 -6.76
C SER A 5 -7.64 -32.26 -7.10
N GLU A 6 -8.58 -31.45 -6.63
CA GLU A 6 -8.56 -29.99 -6.80
C GLU A 6 -7.36 -29.33 -6.09
N LEU A 7 -7.05 -29.74 -4.86
CA LEU A 7 -5.86 -29.30 -4.17
C LEU A 7 -4.59 -29.65 -4.94
N SER A 8 -4.50 -30.90 -5.40
CA SER A 8 -3.36 -31.36 -6.22
C SER A 8 -3.26 -30.54 -7.50
N TRP A 9 -4.38 -30.26 -8.16
CA TRP A 9 -4.42 -29.43 -9.35
C TRP A 9 -3.95 -28.00 -9.06
N ILE A 10 -4.44 -27.34 -8.00
CA ILE A 10 -4.01 -26.00 -7.59
C ILE A 10 -2.49 -25.95 -7.35
N HIS A 11 -1.93 -26.97 -6.70
CA HIS A 11 -0.52 -27.03 -6.36
C HIS A 11 0.39 -27.34 -7.55
N ASN A 12 -0.13 -28.07 -8.54
CA ASN A 12 0.62 -28.47 -9.72
C ASN A 12 0.39 -27.54 -10.91
N ARG A 13 -0.55 -26.59 -10.77
CA ARG A 13 -0.83 -25.62 -11.82
C ARG A 13 0.42 -24.78 -12.13
N ARG A 14 0.65 -24.58 -13.41
CA ARG A 14 1.78 -23.79 -13.92
C ARG A 14 1.28 -22.54 -14.61
N LYS A 15 2.14 -21.53 -14.67
CA LYS A 15 1.94 -20.35 -15.51
C LYS A 15 2.08 -20.74 -16.99
N PRO A 16 1.69 -19.86 -17.93
CA PRO A 16 1.86 -20.09 -19.37
C PRO A 16 3.33 -20.33 -19.79
N ASP A 17 4.29 -19.81 -19.02
CA ASP A 17 5.74 -20.00 -19.22
C ASP A 17 6.27 -21.34 -18.67
N GLY A 18 5.40 -22.18 -18.10
CA GLY A 18 5.75 -23.48 -17.51
C GLY A 18 6.22 -23.44 -16.06
N GLU A 19 6.46 -22.26 -15.49
CA GLU A 19 6.86 -22.13 -14.07
C GLU A 19 5.70 -22.44 -13.12
N LYS A 20 6.03 -22.89 -11.91
CA LYS A 20 5.05 -23.06 -10.83
C LYS A 20 4.57 -21.69 -10.33
N PHE A 21 3.31 -21.63 -9.91
CA PHE A 21 2.84 -20.47 -9.17
C PHE A 21 3.62 -20.30 -7.86
N SER A 22 3.86 -19.05 -7.47
CA SER A 22 4.46 -18.75 -6.17
C SER A 22 3.60 -19.28 -5.03
N VAL A 23 4.23 -19.55 -3.88
CA VAL A 23 3.54 -19.97 -2.65
C VAL A 23 2.40 -19.02 -2.30
N LEU A 24 2.62 -17.70 -2.48
CA LEU A 24 1.62 -16.67 -2.24
C LEU A 24 0.43 -16.77 -3.19
N THR A 25 0.67 -17.00 -4.49
CA THR A 25 -0.39 -17.16 -5.50
C THR A 25 -1.20 -18.42 -5.22
N THR A 26 -0.54 -19.53 -4.92
CA THR A 26 -1.18 -20.80 -4.57
C THR A 26 -2.07 -20.63 -3.34
N ARG A 27 -1.61 -19.93 -2.30
CA ARG A 27 -2.42 -19.64 -1.12
C ARG A 27 -3.65 -18.79 -1.45
N LYS A 28 -3.51 -17.75 -2.28
CA LYS A 28 -4.65 -16.93 -2.72
C LYS A 28 -5.70 -17.75 -3.45
N LEU A 29 -5.28 -18.68 -4.30
CA LEU A 29 -6.19 -19.57 -5.01
C LEU A 29 -6.96 -20.48 -4.02
N ILE A 30 -6.28 -21.09 -3.06
CA ILE A 30 -6.94 -21.94 -2.04
C ILE A 30 -7.94 -21.11 -1.22
N ILE A 31 -7.59 -19.88 -0.82
CA ILE A 31 -8.51 -18.99 -0.10
C ILE A 31 -9.74 -18.67 -0.96
N ALA A 32 -9.55 -18.35 -2.24
CA ALA A 32 -10.66 -18.07 -3.16
C ALA A 32 -11.59 -19.26 -3.32
N TYR A 33 -11.05 -20.48 -3.47
CA TYR A 33 -11.85 -21.71 -3.50
C TYR A 33 -12.64 -21.93 -2.19
N ARG A 34 -11.99 -21.74 -1.03
CA ARG A 34 -12.66 -21.86 0.26
C ARG A 34 -13.80 -20.86 0.41
N ASN A 35 -13.60 -19.62 -0.02
CA ASN A 35 -14.66 -18.62 0.07
C ASN A 35 -15.84 -18.94 -0.86
N ALA A 36 -15.58 -19.39 -2.08
CA ALA A 36 -16.64 -19.84 -2.99
C ALA A 36 -17.43 -21.03 -2.44
N ILE A 37 -16.75 -21.96 -1.77
CA ILE A 37 -17.42 -23.09 -1.12
C ILE A 37 -18.27 -22.64 0.08
N ARG A 38 -17.77 -21.71 0.89
CA ARG A 38 -18.55 -21.15 2.00
C ARG A 38 -19.81 -20.45 1.51
N GLU A 39 -19.69 -19.68 0.47
CA GLU A 39 -20.81 -18.98 -0.15
C GLU A 39 -21.88 -19.94 -0.69
N ALA A 40 -21.45 -21.05 -1.30
CA ALA A 40 -22.35 -22.01 -1.92
C ALA A 40 -22.94 -23.03 -0.94
N PHE A 41 -22.18 -23.45 0.09
CA PHE A 41 -22.49 -24.62 0.93
C PHE A 41 -22.46 -24.34 2.45
N GLY A 42 -22.15 -23.09 2.86
CA GLY A 42 -22.06 -22.69 4.26
C GLY A 42 -20.70 -22.96 4.92
N GLU A 43 -20.52 -22.43 6.14
CA GLU A 43 -19.25 -22.49 6.88
C GLU A 43 -18.87 -23.91 7.35
N GLU A 44 -19.86 -24.79 7.52
CA GLU A 44 -19.67 -26.17 8.04
C GLU A 44 -19.45 -27.21 6.94
N ALA A 45 -19.29 -26.78 5.70
CA ALA A 45 -19.08 -27.73 4.60
C ALA A 45 -17.81 -28.58 4.83
N ALA A 46 -17.99 -29.91 4.96
CA ALA A 46 -16.88 -30.85 5.26
C ALA A 46 -15.69 -30.75 4.30
N ILE A 47 -15.93 -30.31 3.06
CA ILE A 47 -14.89 -30.09 2.06
C ILE A 47 -13.90 -28.98 2.46
N LEU A 48 -14.30 -28.03 3.32
CA LEU A 48 -13.44 -26.97 3.82
C LEU A 48 -12.29 -27.49 4.69
N GLU A 49 -12.48 -28.59 5.39
CA GLU A 49 -11.44 -29.28 6.15
C GLU A 49 -10.35 -29.84 5.23
N THR A 50 -10.76 -30.46 4.13
CA THR A 50 -9.83 -31.03 3.14
C THR A 50 -9.02 -29.93 2.44
N LEU A 51 -9.60 -28.73 2.28
CA LEU A 51 -8.94 -27.55 1.68
C LEU A 51 -8.15 -26.71 2.70
N ARG A 52 -7.89 -27.23 3.90
CA ARG A 52 -6.99 -26.56 4.84
C ARG A 52 -5.55 -26.61 4.37
N TYR A 53 -4.83 -25.55 4.64
CA TYR A 53 -3.37 -25.59 4.54
C TYR A 53 -2.83 -26.55 5.57
N SER A 54 -2.01 -27.51 5.13
CA SER A 54 -1.28 -28.36 6.09
C SER A 54 -0.38 -27.49 6.97
N PRO A 55 -0.12 -27.87 8.24
CA PRO A 55 0.80 -27.13 9.11
C PRO A 55 2.15 -26.85 8.45
N ALA A 56 2.76 -27.85 7.80
CA ALA A 56 4.02 -27.69 7.10
C ALA A 56 3.99 -26.59 6.02
N ARG A 57 2.91 -26.49 5.24
CA ARG A 57 2.75 -25.43 4.24
C ARG A 57 2.45 -24.06 4.83
N ALA A 58 1.80 -24.01 5.99
CA ALA A 58 1.61 -22.77 6.75
C ALA A 58 2.96 -22.25 7.22
N ASP A 59 3.86 -23.13 7.64
CA ASP A 59 5.22 -22.80 8.06
C ASP A 59 6.10 -22.37 6.87
N ASP A 60 6.03 -23.05 5.73
CA ASP A 60 6.68 -22.61 4.48
C ASP A 60 6.25 -21.19 4.10
N PHE A 61 4.96 -20.88 4.25
CA PHE A 61 4.46 -19.55 3.96
C PHE A 61 5.00 -18.50 4.94
N LYS A 62 5.06 -18.82 6.23
CA LYS A 62 5.66 -17.92 7.24
C LYS A 62 7.14 -17.71 6.98
N ALA A 63 7.88 -18.79 6.69
CA ALA A 63 9.30 -18.72 6.35
C ALA A 63 9.54 -17.82 5.13
N HIS A 64 8.75 -17.97 4.06
CA HIS A 64 8.84 -17.10 2.89
C HIS A 64 8.49 -15.63 3.19
N GLN A 65 7.55 -15.35 4.09
CA GLN A 65 7.27 -13.98 4.53
C GLN A 65 8.46 -13.38 5.28
N ILE A 66 9.06 -14.16 6.20
CA ILE A 66 10.24 -13.73 6.97
C ILE A 66 11.40 -13.45 6.02
N GLU A 67 11.72 -14.38 5.11
CA GLU A 67 12.78 -14.23 4.11
C GLU A 67 12.58 -12.99 3.24
N THR A 68 11.37 -12.77 2.73
CA THR A 68 11.05 -11.59 1.92
C THR A 68 11.24 -10.28 2.71
N ARG A 69 10.89 -10.28 4.00
CA ARG A 69 11.10 -9.14 4.89
C ARG A 69 12.59 -8.88 5.13
N GLU A 70 13.33 -9.93 5.48
CA GLU A 70 14.77 -9.84 5.72
C GLU A 70 15.55 -9.42 4.47
N ALA A 71 15.16 -9.90 3.29
CA ALA A 71 15.74 -9.47 2.03
C ALA A 71 15.55 -7.96 1.82
N ARG A 72 14.36 -7.42 2.05
CA ARG A 72 14.11 -5.96 1.96
C ARG A 72 14.94 -5.15 2.93
N HIS A 73 15.20 -5.66 4.13
CA HIS A 73 16.04 -4.98 5.13
C HIS A 73 17.53 -5.00 4.75
N ARG A 74 18.00 -6.09 4.12
CA ARG A 74 19.39 -6.21 3.66
C ARG A 74 19.67 -5.42 2.39
N ASP A 75 18.70 -5.42 1.49
CA ASP A 75 18.84 -4.87 0.14
C ASP A 75 18.01 -3.57 0.02
N GLN A 76 18.23 -2.63 0.95
CA GLN A 76 17.61 -1.32 0.89
C GLN A 76 18.12 -0.56 -0.33
N ARG A 77 17.21 0.15 -0.99
CA ARG A 77 17.51 0.94 -2.18
C ARG A 77 17.83 2.39 -1.80
N PRO A 78 18.79 3.03 -2.47
CA PRO A 78 19.09 4.44 -2.25
C PRO A 78 17.92 5.29 -2.78
N LEU A 79 17.52 6.31 -2.03
CA LEU A 79 16.45 7.24 -2.41
C LEU A 79 16.91 8.68 -2.22
N ASP A 80 16.78 9.49 -3.26
CA ASP A 80 16.92 10.94 -3.18
C ASP A 80 15.58 11.54 -2.73
N ALA A 81 15.59 12.15 -1.54
CA ALA A 81 14.38 12.69 -0.92
C ALA A 81 13.89 13.93 -1.67
N GLU A 82 14.80 14.81 -2.11
CA GLU A 82 14.48 16.06 -2.80
C GLU A 82 13.87 15.76 -4.17
N GLU A 83 14.53 14.90 -4.97
CA GLU A 83 14.03 14.48 -6.28
C GLU A 83 12.65 13.80 -6.16
N HIS A 84 12.44 12.98 -5.11
CA HIS A 84 11.16 12.32 -4.87
C HIS A 84 10.02 13.30 -4.60
N VAL A 85 10.27 14.28 -3.72
CA VAL A 85 9.27 15.31 -3.37
C VAL A 85 9.01 16.24 -4.55
N GLU A 86 10.05 16.70 -5.25
CA GLU A 86 9.91 17.52 -6.45
C GLU A 86 9.09 16.83 -7.54
N SER A 87 9.39 15.57 -7.83
CA SER A 87 8.63 14.77 -8.79
C SER A 87 7.14 14.69 -8.43
N ALA A 88 6.83 14.52 -7.15
CA ALA A 88 5.45 14.49 -6.68
C ALA A 88 4.75 15.85 -6.83
N LEU A 89 5.41 16.94 -6.46
CA LEU A 89 4.89 18.30 -6.60
C LEU A 89 4.69 18.68 -8.07
N LEU A 90 5.61 18.29 -8.96
CA LEU A 90 5.45 18.46 -10.40
C LEU A 90 4.21 17.74 -10.93
N LEU A 91 3.93 16.51 -10.51
CA LEU A 91 2.72 15.80 -10.91
C LEU A 91 1.45 16.54 -10.45
N LEU A 92 1.44 17.10 -9.23
CA LEU A 92 0.31 17.88 -8.74
C LEU A 92 0.20 19.23 -9.45
N GLY A 93 1.29 19.94 -9.67
CA GLY A 93 1.32 21.23 -10.38
C GLY A 93 0.84 21.10 -11.83
N HIS A 94 1.21 20.04 -12.52
CA HIS A 94 0.69 19.73 -13.86
C HIS A 94 -0.80 19.36 -13.83
N ALA A 95 -1.21 18.60 -12.82
CA ALA A 95 -2.61 18.23 -12.65
C ALA A 95 -3.50 19.46 -12.40
N VAL A 96 -3.05 20.41 -11.61
CA VAL A 96 -3.81 21.64 -11.27
C VAL A 96 -3.80 22.65 -12.43
N LYS A 97 -2.69 22.80 -13.17
CA LYS A 97 -2.51 23.93 -14.09
C LYS A 97 -2.84 23.66 -15.56
N MET A 98 -2.67 22.46 -16.10
CA MET A 98 -2.67 22.31 -17.57
C MET A 98 -3.52 21.18 -18.15
N ARG A 99 -3.36 19.97 -17.76
CA ARG A 99 -4.15 18.83 -18.23
C ARG A 99 -4.24 17.82 -17.13
N TRP A 100 -5.38 17.78 -16.51
CA TRP A 100 -5.64 16.85 -15.44
C TRP A 100 -5.41 15.40 -15.88
N SER A 101 -4.49 14.74 -15.20
CA SER A 101 -4.33 13.29 -15.26
C SER A 101 -4.64 12.68 -13.90
N THR A 102 -5.83 12.11 -13.75
CA THR A 102 -6.27 11.46 -12.52
C THR A 102 -5.25 10.47 -11.95
N PRO A 103 -4.70 9.52 -12.74
CA PRO A 103 -3.70 8.59 -12.23
C PRO A 103 -2.39 9.26 -11.78
N ALA A 104 -1.95 10.33 -12.46
CA ALA A 104 -0.74 11.07 -12.07
C ALA A 104 -0.96 11.83 -10.76
N ALA A 105 -2.11 12.52 -10.60
CA ALA A 105 -2.47 13.19 -9.36
C ALA A 105 -2.54 12.21 -8.17
N ILE A 106 -3.14 11.03 -8.37
CA ILE A 106 -3.19 9.99 -7.34
C ILE A 106 -1.78 9.55 -6.95
N ALA A 107 -0.89 9.32 -7.92
CA ALA A 107 0.49 8.93 -7.63
C ALA A 107 1.25 10.01 -6.84
N GLY A 108 1.14 11.28 -7.24
CA GLY A 108 1.74 12.41 -6.51
C GLY A 108 1.20 12.55 -5.08
N LEU A 109 -0.12 12.46 -4.90
CA LEU A 109 -0.74 12.50 -3.57
C LEU A 109 -0.29 11.33 -2.68
N CYS A 110 -0.15 10.12 -3.24
CA CYS A 110 0.37 8.97 -2.50
C CYS A 110 1.83 9.20 -2.04
N ALA A 111 2.65 9.80 -2.89
CA ALA A 111 4.05 10.10 -2.58
C ALA A 111 4.18 11.16 -1.47
N LEU A 112 3.32 12.19 -1.46
CA LEU A 112 3.39 13.30 -0.50
C LEU A 112 2.67 13.04 0.83
N THR A 113 1.76 12.07 0.88
CA THR A 113 0.95 11.81 2.07
C THR A 113 1.14 10.41 2.66
N GLY A 114 1.82 9.52 1.94
CA GLY A 114 1.96 8.12 2.33
C GLY A 114 0.63 7.35 2.34
N ARG A 115 -0.45 7.91 1.77
CA ARG A 115 -1.75 7.24 1.76
C ARG A 115 -1.89 6.32 0.55
N ARG A 116 -2.77 5.32 0.66
CA ARG A 116 -3.04 4.41 -0.45
C ARG A 116 -3.85 5.11 -1.54
N PRO A 117 -3.74 4.69 -2.81
CA PRO A 117 -4.52 5.29 -3.90
C PRO A 117 -6.02 5.41 -3.60
N TYR A 118 -6.63 4.36 -3.05
CA TYR A 118 -8.04 4.35 -2.69
C TYR A 118 -8.37 5.31 -1.53
N GLU A 119 -7.43 5.51 -0.59
CA GLU A 119 -7.59 6.44 0.53
C GLU A 119 -7.58 7.90 0.06
N VAL A 120 -6.63 8.30 -0.79
CA VAL A 120 -6.60 9.68 -1.30
C VAL A 120 -7.79 9.99 -2.21
N THR A 121 -8.33 8.97 -2.85
CA THR A 121 -9.39 9.11 -3.85
C THR A 121 -10.79 9.05 -3.23
N CYS A 122 -11.10 8.02 -2.46
CA CYS A 122 -12.45 7.69 -2.03
C CYS A 122 -12.68 7.83 -0.52
N THR A 123 -11.92 7.13 0.30
CA THR A 123 -12.29 6.97 1.72
C THR A 123 -11.67 7.95 2.68
N GLY A 124 -10.47 8.47 2.38
CA GLY A 124 -9.73 9.32 3.32
C GLY A 124 -10.38 10.68 3.54
N ARG A 125 -10.32 11.18 4.75
CA ARG A 125 -10.65 12.58 5.10
C ARG A 125 -9.37 13.25 5.55
N PHE A 126 -9.14 14.46 5.05
CA PHE A 126 -7.93 15.23 5.26
C PHE A 126 -8.30 16.60 5.81
N VAL A 127 -7.97 16.87 7.07
CA VAL A 127 -8.29 18.11 7.75
C VAL A 127 -7.00 18.80 8.18
N PRO A 128 -6.76 20.06 7.80
CA PRO A 128 -5.55 20.77 8.18
C PRO A 128 -5.43 20.92 9.69
N VAL A 129 -4.22 20.71 10.24
CA VAL A 129 -3.94 21.02 11.65
C VAL A 129 -3.77 22.54 11.79
N ALA A 130 -4.51 23.15 12.70
CA ALA A 130 -4.41 24.58 12.98
C ALA A 130 -3.00 24.95 13.48
N GLY A 131 -2.42 26.01 12.93
CA GLY A 131 -1.10 26.48 13.34
C GLY A 131 0.10 25.65 12.86
N ASN A 132 -0.10 24.53 12.19
CA ASN A 132 0.96 23.72 11.61
C ASN A 132 0.78 23.57 10.08
N ARG A 133 1.78 23.95 9.31
CA ARG A 133 1.73 23.94 7.84
C ARG A 133 2.08 22.56 7.23
N HIS A 134 2.62 21.67 8.03
CA HIS A 134 3.14 20.38 7.56
C HIS A 134 2.34 19.19 8.05
N GLU A 135 1.19 19.42 8.72
CA GLU A 135 0.42 18.33 9.28
C GLU A 135 -1.05 18.38 8.85
N ILE A 136 -1.59 17.19 8.66
CA ILE A 136 -3.00 16.93 8.34
C ILE A 136 -3.52 15.86 9.30
N ILE A 137 -4.73 16.05 9.83
CA ILE A 137 -5.48 14.98 10.49
C ILE A 137 -6.10 14.12 9.40
N PHE A 138 -5.73 12.86 9.38
CA PHE A 138 -6.24 11.86 8.44
C PHE A 138 -7.18 10.88 9.13
N SER A 139 -8.28 10.52 8.46
CA SER A 139 -9.19 9.42 8.82
C SER A 139 -9.72 8.73 7.57
N GLY A 140 -10.42 7.59 7.73
CA GLY A 140 -10.94 6.81 6.60
C GLY A 140 -9.89 5.88 5.99
N GLN A 141 -9.01 5.32 6.81
CA GLN A 141 -8.00 4.35 6.40
C GLN A 141 -8.65 3.09 5.82
N ALA A 142 -8.19 2.65 4.66
CA ALA A 142 -8.58 1.37 4.09
C ALA A 142 -7.90 0.20 4.83
N LYS A 143 -8.56 -0.95 4.89
CA LYS A 143 -8.04 -2.17 5.53
C LYS A 143 -7.90 -2.10 7.06
N THR A 144 -8.87 -1.51 7.70
CA THR A 144 -8.95 -1.47 9.17
C THR A 144 -9.26 -2.83 9.81
N ARG A 145 -9.70 -3.82 9.03
CA ARG A 145 -10.13 -5.15 9.50
C ARG A 145 -11.17 -5.08 10.63
N ASP A 146 -12.13 -4.17 10.48
CA ASP A 146 -13.21 -3.91 11.44
C ASP A 146 -12.73 -3.48 12.84
N ASP A 147 -11.53 -2.91 12.92
CA ASP A 147 -10.95 -2.41 14.14
C ASP A 147 -11.20 -0.91 14.30
N GLU A 148 -11.99 -0.55 15.31
CA GLU A 148 -12.33 0.83 15.64
C GLU A 148 -11.11 1.71 15.90
N ARG A 149 -10.03 1.18 16.49
CA ARG A 149 -8.79 1.93 16.74
C ARG A 149 -8.06 2.29 15.45
N ALA A 150 -8.11 1.40 14.45
CA ALA A 150 -7.55 1.67 13.12
C ALA A 150 -8.42 2.65 12.31
N ALA A 151 -9.67 2.86 12.72
CA ALA A 151 -10.59 3.83 12.12
C ALA A 151 -10.45 5.24 12.75
N ALA A 152 -9.81 5.37 13.92
CA ALA A 152 -9.62 6.64 14.60
C ALA A 152 -8.78 7.62 13.76
N PRO A 153 -9.09 8.94 13.79
CA PRO A 153 -8.26 9.94 13.16
C PRO A 153 -6.86 10.00 13.78
N PHE A 154 -5.84 10.24 12.97
CA PHE A 154 -4.46 10.46 13.42
C PHE A 154 -3.76 11.50 12.55
N THR A 155 -2.74 12.12 13.12
CA THR A 155 -1.98 13.16 12.42
C THR A 155 -0.89 12.54 11.56
N ILE A 156 -0.75 13.06 10.34
CA ILE A 156 0.31 12.71 9.40
C ILE A 156 1.04 13.98 8.96
N PRO A 157 2.37 13.96 8.85
CA PRO A 157 3.08 15.01 8.14
C PRO A 157 2.79 14.92 6.63
N VAL A 158 3.00 16.00 5.90
CA VAL A 158 2.94 16.03 4.44
C VAL A 158 4.26 16.53 3.89
N LEU A 159 4.72 15.89 2.82
CA LEU A 159 5.97 16.25 2.15
C LEU A 159 5.71 17.36 1.13
N GLY A 160 5.78 18.63 1.56
CA GLY A 160 5.59 19.79 0.70
C GLY A 160 4.48 20.73 1.15
N ASP A 161 3.94 21.48 0.21
CA ASP A 161 2.90 22.48 0.48
C ASP A 161 1.55 21.80 0.77
N ARG A 162 1.09 21.93 2.01
CA ARG A 162 -0.17 21.34 2.49
C ARG A 162 -1.38 21.85 1.72
N GLU A 163 -1.43 23.14 1.42
CA GLU A 163 -2.60 23.76 0.75
C GLU A 163 -2.72 23.24 -0.69
N LEU A 164 -1.58 23.11 -1.40
CA LEU A 164 -1.56 22.49 -2.72
C LEU A 164 -2.04 21.03 -2.69
N ILE A 165 -1.64 20.28 -1.66
CA ILE A 165 -2.07 18.88 -1.48
C ILE A 165 -3.57 18.79 -1.25
N LEU A 166 -4.13 19.65 -0.39
CA LEU A 166 -5.57 19.67 -0.09
C LEU A 166 -6.37 20.09 -1.32
N GLU A 167 -5.94 21.12 -2.04
CA GLU A 167 -6.55 21.55 -3.30
C GLU A 167 -6.56 20.41 -4.34
N ALA A 168 -5.44 19.71 -4.48
CA ALA A 168 -5.34 18.59 -5.41
C ALA A 168 -6.27 17.43 -5.02
N ILE A 169 -6.47 17.17 -3.73
CA ILE A 169 -7.44 16.16 -3.26
C ILE A 169 -8.87 16.57 -3.61
N GLU A 170 -9.24 17.84 -3.39
CA GLU A 170 -10.58 18.36 -3.73
C GLU A 170 -10.82 18.27 -5.24
N MET A 171 -9.88 18.75 -6.04
CA MET A 171 -9.97 18.67 -7.50
C MET A 171 -10.08 17.23 -8.00
N LEU A 172 -9.30 16.31 -7.43
CA LEU A 172 -9.35 14.89 -7.76
C LEU A 172 -10.75 14.34 -7.51
N ARG A 173 -11.31 14.60 -6.35
CA ARG A 173 -12.63 14.10 -5.93
C ARG A 173 -13.78 14.70 -6.71
N GLY A 174 -13.64 15.93 -7.19
CA GLY A 174 -14.61 16.55 -8.09
C GLY A 174 -14.64 15.93 -9.51
N LYS A 175 -13.67 15.07 -9.86
CA LYS A 175 -13.54 14.47 -11.20
C LYS A 175 -13.79 12.97 -11.26
N ILE A 176 -14.02 12.35 -10.13
CA ILE A 176 -14.20 10.91 -10.00
C ILE A 176 -15.44 10.60 -9.16
N ASP A 177 -15.95 9.39 -9.33
CA ASP A 177 -16.96 8.83 -8.45
C ASP A 177 -16.29 8.37 -7.14
N VAL A 178 -16.49 9.12 -6.06
CA VAL A 178 -15.89 8.85 -4.75
C VAL A 178 -16.56 7.69 -4.01
N ASP A 179 -17.76 7.30 -4.43
CA ASP A 179 -18.56 6.25 -3.78
C ASP A 179 -18.27 4.85 -4.38
N MET A 180 -17.41 4.78 -5.39
CA MET A 180 -17.04 3.49 -5.96
C MET A 180 -16.33 2.59 -4.94
N ASP A 181 -16.61 1.30 -4.97
CA ASP A 181 -15.93 0.32 -4.14
C ASP A 181 -14.47 0.10 -4.55
N ASN A 182 -13.66 -0.45 -3.63
CA ASN A 182 -12.23 -0.65 -3.86
C ASN A 182 -11.89 -1.60 -5.04
N LYS A 183 -12.77 -2.56 -5.34
CA LYS A 183 -12.57 -3.48 -6.48
C LYS A 183 -12.74 -2.73 -7.80
N THR A 184 -13.81 -1.97 -7.93
CA THR A 184 -14.10 -1.10 -9.08
C THR A 184 -13.00 -0.06 -9.27
N PHE A 185 -12.60 0.62 -8.19
CA PHE A 185 -11.46 1.55 -8.22
C PHE A 185 -10.18 0.89 -8.75
N SER A 186 -9.83 -0.27 -8.20
CA SER A 186 -8.62 -0.99 -8.60
C SER A 186 -8.65 -1.42 -10.07
N GLN A 187 -9.78 -1.92 -10.55
CA GLN A 187 -9.95 -2.32 -11.95
C GLN A 187 -9.79 -1.12 -12.90
N ARG A 188 -10.31 0.04 -12.50
CA ARG A 188 -10.33 1.24 -13.34
C ARG A 188 -8.99 1.98 -13.36
N TYR A 189 -8.30 2.11 -12.23
CA TYR A 189 -7.18 3.03 -12.09
C TYR A 189 -5.83 2.38 -11.76
N ALA A 190 -5.77 1.17 -11.18
CA ALA A 190 -4.52 0.64 -10.64
C ALA A 190 -3.41 0.49 -11.68
N LYS A 191 -3.74 0.09 -12.91
CA LYS A 191 -2.77 -0.06 -13.99
C LYS A 191 -2.13 1.29 -14.35
N GLU A 192 -2.96 2.30 -14.56
CA GLU A 192 -2.48 3.63 -14.97
C GLU A 192 -1.74 4.35 -13.83
N ILE A 193 -2.20 4.23 -12.59
CA ILE A 193 -1.45 4.71 -11.42
C ILE A 193 -0.07 4.05 -11.37
N GLY A 194 0.01 2.73 -11.59
CA GLY A 194 1.27 2.01 -11.63
C GLY A 194 2.20 2.47 -12.76
N LEU A 195 1.68 2.83 -13.91
CA LEU A 195 2.46 3.39 -15.03
C LEU A 195 2.98 4.79 -14.69
N GLN A 196 2.11 5.68 -14.16
CA GLN A 196 2.51 7.02 -13.76
C GLN A 196 3.54 7.00 -12.62
N SER A 197 3.36 6.14 -11.63
CA SER A 197 4.32 5.95 -10.55
C SER A 197 5.71 5.59 -11.09
N LYS A 198 5.81 4.55 -11.91
CA LYS A 198 7.08 4.10 -12.50
C LYS A 198 7.73 5.12 -13.43
N LYS A 199 6.92 5.96 -14.09
CA LYS A 199 7.41 7.00 -14.99
C LYS A 199 8.01 8.17 -14.22
N ALA A 200 7.35 8.61 -13.16
CA ALA A 200 7.69 9.82 -12.43
C ALA A 200 8.70 9.58 -11.29
N PHE A 201 8.65 8.40 -10.66
CA PHE A 201 9.45 8.12 -9.48
C PHE A 201 10.46 7.01 -9.72
N LYS A 202 11.69 7.27 -9.31
CA LYS A 202 12.81 6.33 -9.37
C LYS A 202 13.58 6.36 -8.06
N ASP A 203 14.31 5.29 -7.77
CA ASP A 203 15.36 5.36 -6.75
C ASP A 203 16.62 6.04 -7.33
N ALA A 204 17.61 6.32 -6.50
CA ALA A 204 18.81 7.02 -6.91
C ALA A 204 19.70 6.22 -7.90
N GLU A 205 19.39 4.94 -8.12
CA GLU A 205 20.01 4.10 -9.16
C GLU A 205 19.21 4.12 -10.48
N GLY A 206 18.07 4.85 -10.52
CA GLY A 206 17.21 4.95 -11.69
C GLY A 206 16.17 3.85 -11.81
N ASN A 207 16.02 2.95 -10.83
CA ASN A 207 15.01 1.90 -10.87
C ASN A 207 13.62 2.46 -10.56
N PRO A 208 12.59 2.14 -11.36
CA PRO A 208 11.26 2.71 -11.22
C PRO A 208 10.55 2.23 -9.94
N LEU A 209 9.82 3.16 -9.29
CA LEU A 209 9.04 2.88 -8.08
C LEU A 209 7.60 2.50 -8.42
N LYS A 210 7.08 1.50 -7.70
CA LYS A 210 5.68 1.08 -7.75
C LYS A 210 4.84 1.92 -6.77
N PRO A 211 3.51 1.95 -6.88
CA PRO A 211 2.66 2.65 -5.93
C PRO A 211 2.84 2.23 -4.45
N SER A 212 3.20 0.96 -4.19
CA SER A 212 3.57 0.52 -2.85
C SER A 212 4.85 1.15 -2.33
N ASP A 213 5.83 1.34 -3.22
CA ASP A 213 7.14 1.88 -2.88
C ASP A 213 7.05 3.37 -2.52
N LEU A 214 6.05 4.11 -3.07
CA LEU A 214 5.83 5.53 -2.73
C LEU A 214 5.48 5.71 -1.24
N ARG A 215 4.77 4.74 -0.65
CA ARG A 215 4.44 4.78 0.77
C ARG A 215 5.67 4.48 1.64
N ASP A 216 6.55 3.60 1.18
CA ASP A 216 7.82 3.29 1.84
C ASP A 216 8.74 4.52 1.76
N ALA A 217 8.85 5.15 0.59
CA ALA A 217 9.61 6.38 0.37
C ALA A 217 9.10 7.53 1.25
N TYR A 218 7.79 7.77 1.27
CA TYR A 218 7.20 8.76 2.16
C TYR A 218 7.59 8.52 3.62
N ALA A 219 7.52 7.26 4.09
CA ALA A 219 7.75 6.96 5.49
C ALA A 219 9.18 7.30 5.94
N ILE A 220 10.20 6.99 5.13
CA ILE A 220 11.59 7.30 5.45
C ILE A 220 11.89 8.80 5.35
N ILE A 221 11.35 9.48 4.33
CA ILE A 221 11.53 10.93 4.18
C ILE A 221 10.86 11.66 5.34
N ALA A 222 9.60 11.30 5.66
CA ALA A 222 8.88 11.91 6.78
C ALA A 222 9.57 11.65 8.13
N TYR A 223 10.20 10.50 8.31
CA TYR A 223 10.99 10.24 9.51
C TYR A 223 12.19 11.19 9.63
N GLU A 224 12.97 11.36 8.57
CA GLU A 224 14.15 12.24 8.59
C GLU A 224 13.76 13.72 8.81
N GLU A 225 12.64 14.17 8.22
CA GLU A 225 12.24 15.57 8.28
C GLU A 225 11.45 15.95 9.55
N PHE A 226 10.60 15.06 10.05
CA PHE A 226 9.61 15.42 11.08
C PHE A 226 9.71 14.61 12.38
N ALA A 227 10.49 13.53 12.41
CA ALA A 227 10.52 12.71 13.61
C ALA A 227 11.17 13.43 14.81
N PRO A 228 10.56 13.39 16.00
CA PRO A 228 11.22 13.87 17.21
C PRO A 228 12.49 13.06 17.52
N LYS A 229 13.55 13.73 17.93
CA LYS A 229 14.91 13.13 18.16
C LYS A 229 14.96 11.86 19.02
N LYS A 230 13.94 11.60 19.83
CA LYS A 230 13.90 10.45 20.77
C LYS A 230 12.96 9.34 20.34
N VAL A 231 12.31 9.47 19.18
CA VAL A 231 11.36 8.46 18.66
C VAL A 231 12.09 7.56 17.68
N SER A 232 11.95 6.24 17.83
CA SER A 232 12.53 5.30 16.87
C SER A 232 11.85 5.38 15.52
N SER A 233 12.58 5.10 14.44
CA SER A 233 12.04 5.08 13.08
C SER A 233 10.82 4.15 12.96
N VAL A 234 10.88 2.97 13.56
CA VAL A 234 9.78 1.99 13.53
C VAL A 234 8.53 2.56 14.19
N GLN A 235 8.66 3.19 15.37
CA GLN A 235 7.51 3.77 16.07
C GLN A 235 6.92 4.93 15.28
N PHE A 236 7.75 5.87 14.84
CA PHE A 236 7.29 7.02 14.05
C PHE A 236 6.56 6.59 12.77
N MET A 237 7.18 5.69 11.99
CA MET A 237 6.57 5.17 10.77
C MET A 237 5.27 4.41 11.06
N ASN A 238 5.20 3.68 12.18
CA ASN A 238 3.99 3.00 12.61
C ASN A 238 2.84 3.99 12.81
N ASP A 239 3.12 5.09 13.51
CA ASP A 239 2.14 6.10 13.85
C ASP A 239 1.64 6.83 12.59
N ILE A 240 2.54 7.34 11.75
CA ILE A 240 2.15 8.09 10.54
C ILE A 240 1.54 7.20 9.44
N LEU A 241 1.83 5.90 9.43
CA LEU A 241 1.20 4.95 8.51
C LEU A 241 -0.13 4.41 9.04
N GLY A 242 -0.47 4.69 10.30
CA GLY A 242 -1.70 4.23 10.94
C GLY A 242 -1.70 2.71 11.16
N HIS A 243 -0.55 2.14 11.50
CA HIS A 243 -0.47 0.74 11.91
C HIS A 243 -0.73 0.65 13.41
N LYS A 244 -1.26 -0.48 13.87
CA LYS A 244 -1.43 -0.71 15.29
C LYS A 244 -0.10 -1.00 15.95
N SER A 245 0.10 -0.50 17.18
CA SER A 245 1.30 -0.76 17.98
C SER A 245 1.59 -2.26 18.20
N GLU A 246 0.55 -3.09 18.23
CA GLU A 246 0.66 -4.54 18.37
C GLU A 246 1.29 -5.25 17.14
N TYR A 247 1.40 -4.55 16.00
CA TYR A 247 1.90 -5.06 14.72
C TYR A 247 3.12 -4.29 14.23
N LEU A 248 4.10 -4.00 15.11
CA LEU A 248 5.39 -3.41 14.71
C LEU A 248 6.05 -4.17 13.57
N ASP A 249 5.85 -5.48 13.50
CA ASP A 249 6.27 -6.32 12.38
C ASP A 249 5.75 -5.83 11.02
N THR A 250 4.55 -5.23 10.98
CA THR A 250 3.98 -4.69 9.73
C THR A 250 4.75 -3.46 9.26
N THR A 251 5.23 -2.63 10.19
CA THR A 251 6.01 -1.42 9.88
C THR A 251 7.37 -1.77 9.31
N LEU A 252 7.98 -2.86 9.73
CA LEU A 252 9.24 -3.34 9.18
C LEU A 252 9.20 -3.62 7.66
N TYR A 253 8.03 -3.89 7.09
CA TYR A 253 7.87 -4.02 5.64
C TYR A 253 8.05 -2.71 4.87
N TYR A 254 8.02 -1.56 5.54
CA TYR A 254 8.15 -0.23 4.93
C TYR A 254 9.57 0.35 5.00
N ILE A 255 10.54 -0.40 5.54
CA ILE A 255 11.95 -0.01 5.58
C ILE A 255 12.65 -0.58 4.34
N SER A 256 12.29 -0.05 3.16
CA SER A 256 12.81 -0.50 1.86
C SER A 256 13.87 0.43 1.27
N PHE A 257 14.07 1.60 1.90
CA PHE A 257 14.94 2.64 1.41
C PHE A 257 15.87 3.19 2.49
N TYR A 258 17.01 3.72 2.03
CA TYR A 258 17.82 4.65 2.80
C TYR A 258 18.00 5.94 1.99
N LEU A 259 18.12 7.09 2.67
CA LEU A 259 18.28 8.36 2.00
C LEU A 259 19.73 8.58 1.60
N VAL A 260 19.95 9.03 0.37
CA VAL A 260 21.22 9.58 -0.11
C VAL A 260 21.18 11.10 -0.02
N LYS A 261 22.37 11.68 0.20
CA LYS A 261 22.54 13.13 0.28
C LYS A 261 23.08 13.64 -1.05
#